data_c5167abf16feb66188d751b39ea2e819
#
_entry.id   c5167abf16feb66188d751b39ea2e819
#
_cell.length_a   1.000
_cell.length_b   1.000
_cell.length_c   1.000
_cell.angle_alpha   90.00
_cell.angle_beta   90.00
_cell.angle_gamma   90.00
#
_symmetry.space_group_name_H-M   'P 1'
#
loop_
_entity.id
_entity.type
_entity.pdbx_description
1 polymer ?
#
loop_
_entity_poly.entity_id
_entity_poly.type
_entity_poly.pdbx_seq_one_letter_code
_entity_poly.pdbx_strand_id
1 'polypeptide(L)'
;METRTKGLFRGAKGPEVVDLFAYSTNGVPGLEIVGSGKTGKTIKEKFIYISKERKLTIPLKRYIICVEGGAFPKELERDELAWLEFPMLLLFWAMSGNVALTKLEDCLSSGRVFPTGKILQPSWGPRLGLISERTKIIAEVAIEGFLHIPTKDLLAHIPALDIETVSDDRDGR
;
A
#
# COMPACT_ATOMS: atom_id res chain seq x y z
N MET A 1 -5.38 10.48 -15.20
CA MET A 1 -5.53 9.09 -14.73
C MET A 1 -5.50 9.06 -13.21
N GLU A 2 -6.45 8.39 -12.60
CA GLU A 2 -6.53 8.29 -11.16
C GLU A 2 -6.94 6.90 -10.71
N THR A 3 -6.65 6.55 -9.47
CA THR A 3 -7.08 5.30 -8.85
C THR A 3 -7.12 5.45 -7.34
N ARG A 4 -7.84 4.53 -6.70
CA ARG A 4 -8.00 4.48 -5.26
C ARG A 4 -7.76 3.09 -4.74
N THR A 5 -7.38 2.99 -3.48
CA THR A 5 -7.32 1.73 -2.74
C THR A 5 -7.49 2.04 -1.27
N LYS A 6 -7.75 1.00 -0.48
CA LYS A 6 -7.84 1.14 0.97
C LYS A 6 -6.59 0.59 1.62
N GLY A 7 -6.16 1.23 2.68
CA GLY A 7 -5.06 0.77 3.51
C GLY A 7 -5.50 0.52 4.94
N LEU A 8 -4.90 -0.48 5.56
CA LEU A 8 -5.11 -0.76 6.97
C LEU A 8 -3.85 -0.40 7.74
N PHE A 9 -4.01 0.34 8.82
CA PHE A 9 -2.95 0.59 9.77
C PHE A 9 -3.47 0.39 11.19
N ARG A 10 -2.58 0.30 12.14
CA ARG A 10 -2.96 0.18 13.54
C ARG A 10 -2.75 1.53 14.22
N GLY A 11 -3.86 2.20 14.54
CA GLY A 11 -3.84 3.44 15.28
C GLY A 11 -3.86 3.19 16.78
N ALA A 12 -3.91 4.28 17.55
CA ALA A 12 -3.94 4.22 19.02
C ALA A 12 -5.14 3.44 19.56
N LYS A 13 -6.23 3.42 18.83
CA LYS A 13 -7.48 2.75 19.22
C LYS A 13 -7.69 1.39 18.56
N GLY A 14 -6.69 0.89 17.84
CA GLY A 14 -6.76 -0.38 17.14
C GLY A 14 -6.68 -0.22 15.63
N PRO A 15 -7.06 -1.27 14.86
CA PRO A 15 -6.98 -1.22 13.40
C PRO A 15 -7.91 -0.16 12.82
N GLU A 16 -7.39 0.60 11.87
CA GLU A 16 -8.14 1.65 11.17
C GLU A 16 -7.93 1.51 9.66
N VAL A 17 -9.00 1.78 8.91
CA VAL A 17 -8.96 1.76 7.44
C VAL A 17 -8.97 3.20 6.94
N VAL A 18 -8.10 3.47 5.97
CA VAL A 18 -7.99 4.78 5.36
C VAL A 18 -8.06 4.63 3.84
N ASP A 19 -8.67 5.61 3.19
CA ASP A 19 -8.69 5.68 1.74
C ASP A 19 -7.42 6.36 1.23
N LEU A 20 -6.82 5.76 0.22
CA LEU A 20 -5.67 6.27 -0.47
C LEU A 20 -6.05 6.56 -1.92
N PHE A 21 -5.57 7.66 -2.42
CA PHE A 21 -5.90 8.12 -3.75
C PHE A 21 -4.62 8.52 -4.48
N ALA A 22 -4.54 8.18 -5.74
CA ALA A 22 -3.39 8.55 -6.55
C ALA A 22 -3.82 9.04 -7.92
N TYR A 23 -3.05 9.95 -8.47
CA TYR A 23 -3.24 10.37 -9.83
C TYR A 23 -1.90 10.69 -10.50
N SER A 24 -1.89 10.68 -11.82
CA SER A 24 -0.74 11.10 -12.59
C SER A 24 -1.14 12.23 -13.53
N THR A 25 -0.19 13.11 -13.78
CA THR A 25 -0.40 14.26 -14.65
C THR A 25 0.89 14.59 -15.41
N ASN A 26 0.77 15.37 -16.44
CA ASN A 26 1.93 15.91 -17.12
C ASN A 26 2.52 17.03 -16.26
N GLY A 27 3.82 17.14 -16.27
CA GLY A 27 4.51 18.13 -15.47
C GLY A 27 5.94 17.70 -15.22
N VAL A 28 6.58 18.31 -14.24
CA VAL A 28 7.93 17.89 -13.85
C VAL A 28 7.88 16.46 -13.33
N PRO A 29 8.59 15.51 -13.96
CA PRO A 29 8.53 14.12 -13.55
C PRO A 29 8.95 13.92 -12.12
N GLY A 30 8.25 13.04 -11.42
CA GLY A 30 8.56 12.72 -10.03
C GLY A 30 7.39 12.07 -9.31
N LEU A 31 7.64 11.73 -8.06
CA LEU A 31 6.66 11.16 -7.16
C LEU A 31 6.53 12.05 -5.92
N GLU A 32 5.31 12.33 -5.53
CA GLU A 32 5.02 13.11 -4.34
C GLU A 32 3.98 12.37 -3.49
N ILE A 33 4.21 12.33 -2.19
CA ILE A 33 3.27 11.74 -1.23
C ILE A 33 2.75 12.85 -0.34
N VAL A 34 1.44 13.07 -0.40
CA VAL A 34 0.76 14.15 0.32
C VAL A 34 0.03 13.58 1.54
N GLY A 35 0.11 14.26 2.66
CA GLY A 35 -0.56 13.86 3.89
C GLY A 35 0.29 13.04 4.85
N SER A 36 1.56 12.85 4.55
CA SER A 36 2.48 12.05 5.37
C SER A 36 3.64 12.88 5.95
N GLY A 37 3.63 14.18 5.76
CA GLY A 37 4.67 15.06 6.26
C GLY A 37 6.06 14.71 5.75
N LYS A 38 7.06 14.83 6.62
CA LYS A 38 8.47 14.56 6.26
C LYS A 38 8.73 13.09 5.92
N THR A 39 7.95 12.18 6.47
CA THR A 39 8.12 10.75 6.23
C THR A 39 7.83 10.38 4.78
N GLY A 40 6.95 11.12 4.12
CA GLY A 40 6.63 10.91 2.72
C GLY A 40 7.83 11.00 1.80
N LYS A 41 8.78 11.85 2.12
CA LYS A 41 10.01 11.99 1.33
C LYS A 41 10.86 10.72 1.37
N THR A 42 10.97 10.11 2.52
CA THR A 42 11.70 8.84 2.68
C THR A 42 10.99 7.70 1.95
N ILE A 43 9.68 7.65 2.06
CA ILE A 43 8.88 6.63 1.37
C ILE A 43 9.01 6.77 -0.15
N LYS A 44 8.93 7.98 -0.65
CA LYS A 44 9.10 8.29 -2.07
C LYS A 44 10.44 7.78 -2.60
N GLU A 45 11.53 8.09 -1.93
CA GLU A 45 12.86 7.67 -2.35
C GLU A 45 12.99 6.15 -2.34
N LYS A 46 12.39 5.51 -1.36
CA LYS A 46 12.37 4.05 -1.26
C LYS A 46 11.65 3.42 -2.46
N PHE A 47 10.49 3.97 -2.84
CA PHE A 47 9.70 3.46 -3.96
C PHE A 47 10.44 3.62 -5.30
N ILE A 48 11.08 4.76 -5.49
CA ILE A 48 11.87 5.01 -6.68
C ILE A 48 13.03 4.01 -6.76
N TYR A 49 13.72 3.81 -5.66
CA TYR A 49 14.85 2.88 -5.59
C TYR A 49 14.43 1.44 -5.92
N ILE A 50 13.37 0.96 -5.27
CA ILE A 50 12.87 -0.41 -5.51
C ILE A 50 12.45 -0.59 -6.97
N SER A 51 11.74 0.40 -7.53
CA SER A 51 11.31 0.34 -8.92
C SER A 51 12.49 0.25 -9.88
N LYS A 52 13.54 1.00 -9.63
CA LYS A 52 14.79 0.95 -10.41
C LYS A 52 15.47 -0.40 -10.29
N GLU A 53 15.63 -0.90 -9.06
CA GLU A 53 16.28 -2.18 -8.82
C GLU A 53 15.54 -3.34 -9.48
N ARG A 54 14.23 -3.26 -9.59
CA ARG A 54 13.41 -4.26 -10.27
C ARG A 54 13.28 -4.01 -11.76
N LYS A 55 13.96 -2.98 -12.28
CA LYS A 55 13.99 -2.61 -13.70
C LYS A 55 12.59 -2.35 -14.27
N LEU A 56 11.72 -1.76 -13.45
CA LEU A 56 10.40 -1.41 -13.90
C LEU A 56 10.46 -0.16 -14.77
N THR A 57 9.62 -0.12 -15.78
CA THR A 57 9.46 1.08 -16.63
C THR A 57 8.50 2.02 -15.94
N ILE A 58 9.00 3.20 -15.56
CA ILE A 58 8.19 4.25 -14.96
C ILE A 58 8.11 5.40 -15.98
N PRO A 59 6.98 5.61 -16.62
CA PRO A 59 6.82 6.74 -17.56
C PRO A 59 7.11 8.07 -16.88
N LEU A 60 7.68 9.00 -17.65
CA LEU A 60 8.04 10.34 -17.15
C LEU A 60 6.79 11.19 -16.98
N LYS A 61 6.18 11.08 -15.81
CA LYS A 61 5.00 11.83 -15.39
C LYS A 61 5.17 12.28 -13.95
N ARG A 62 4.31 13.17 -13.55
CA ARG A 62 4.19 13.53 -12.14
C ARG A 62 3.16 12.61 -11.50
N TYR A 63 3.59 11.85 -10.51
CA TYR A 63 2.74 10.93 -9.73
C TYR A 63 2.49 11.51 -8.37
N ILE A 64 1.24 11.52 -7.94
CA ILE A 64 0.85 12.07 -6.65
C ILE A 64 0.00 11.03 -5.91
N ILE A 65 0.41 10.73 -4.69
CA ILE A 65 -0.30 9.82 -3.79
C ILE A 65 -0.79 10.62 -2.60
N CYS A 66 -2.09 10.56 -2.34
CA CYS A 66 -2.70 11.28 -1.24
C CYS A 66 -3.27 10.30 -0.23
N VAL A 67 -3.05 10.57 1.04
CA VAL A 67 -3.72 9.87 2.12
C VAL A 67 -4.96 10.67 2.45
N GLU A 68 -6.13 10.09 2.22
CA GLU A 68 -7.41 10.72 2.50
C GLU A 68 -7.98 10.23 3.82
N GLY A 69 -8.86 11.01 4.38
CA GLY A 69 -9.64 10.63 5.52
C GLY A 69 -9.69 11.71 6.57
N GLY A 70 -10.90 12.19 6.86
CA GLY A 70 -11.11 13.20 7.89
C GLY A 70 -10.75 12.73 9.28
N ALA A 71 -10.65 11.42 9.48
CA ALA A 71 -10.22 10.82 10.72
C ALA A 71 -8.71 10.61 10.79
N PHE A 72 -7.99 10.95 9.73
CA PHE A 72 -6.55 10.78 9.68
C PHE A 72 -5.92 11.80 10.62
N PRO A 73 -5.23 11.38 11.67
CA PRO A 73 -4.60 12.32 12.57
C PRO A 73 -3.60 13.15 11.79
N LYS A 74 -3.53 14.43 12.10
CA LYS A 74 -2.55 15.34 11.47
C LYS A 74 -1.12 14.82 11.60
N GLU A 75 -0.91 13.92 12.52
CA GLU A 75 0.39 13.35 12.85
C GLU A 75 0.24 11.84 13.05
N LEU A 76 0.23 11.09 11.94
CA LEU A 76 0.47 9.68 12.05
C LEU A 76 1.90 9.48 12.49
N GLU A 77 2.05 8.66 13.50
CA GLU A 77 3.37 8.26 13.91
C GLU A 77 4.03 7.45 12.79
N ARG A 78 5.34 7.50 12.76
CA ARG A 78 6.14 6.87 11.71
C ARG A 78 5.83 5.38 11.56
N ASP A 79 5.61 4.68 12.68
CA ASP A 79 5.32 3.25 12.66
C ASP A 79 3.94 2.94 12.10
N GLU A 80 2.97 3.79 12.36
CA GLU A 80 1.62 3.64 11.81
C GLU A 80 1.62 3.85 10.30
N LEU A 81 2.30 4.89 9.85
CA LEU A 81 2.40 5.22 8.43
C LEU A 81 3.14 4.12 7.65
N ALA A 82 4.08 3.44 8.30
CA ALA A 82 4.85 2.38 7.64
C ALA A 82 3.95 1.25 7.12
N TRP A 83 2.85 0.97 7.78
CA TRP A 83 1.91 -0.07 7.34
C TRP A 83 1.09 0.34 6.13
N LEU A 84 1.07 1.62 5.78
CA LEU A 84 0.44 2.13 4.57
C LEU A 84 1.39 2.14 3.37
N GLU A 85 2.64 1.80 3.55
CA GLU A 85 3.62 1.80 2.47
C GLU A 85 3.24 0.86 1.34
N PHE A 86 2.76 -0.33 1.65
CA PHE A 86 2.40 -1.29 0.61
C PHE A 86 1.23 -0.82 -0.26
N PRO A 87 0.09 -0.37 0.29
CA PRO A 87 -0.95 0.20 -0.57
C PRO A 87 -0.49 1.42 -1.37
N MET A 88 0.38 2.25 -0.82
CA MET A 88 0.96 3.37 -1.57
C MET A 88 1.81 2.88 -2.74
N LEU A 89 2.63 1.85 -2.53
CA LEU A 89 3.46 1.27 -3.58
C LEU A 89 2.59 0.70 -4.70
N LEU A 90 1.51 0.01 -4.34
CA LEU A 90 0.56 -0.51 -5.32
C LEU A 90 -0.04 0.61 -6.17
N LEU A 91 -0.38 1.73 -5.55
CA LEU A 91 -0.90 2.89 -6.28
C LEU A 91 0.15 3.45 -7.25
N PHE A 92 1.39 3.59 -6.81
CA PHE A 92 2.47 4.07 -7.67
C PHE A 92 2.68 3.13 -8.86
N TRP A 93 2.75 1.84 -8.60
CA TRP A 93 2.92 0.85 -9.67
C TRP A 93 1.70 0.76 -10.59
N ALA A 94 0.50 0.99 -10.07
CA ALA A 94 -0.69 1.04 -10.90
C ALA A 94 -0.70 2.28 -11.81
N MET A 95 -0.36 3.45 -11.26
CA MET A 95 -0.28 4.68 -12.04
C MET A 95 0.81 4.62 -13.11
N SER A 96 1.89 3.91 -12.85
CA SER A 96 2.99 3.75 -13.79
C SER A 96 2.80 2.59 -14.79
N GLY A 97 1.69 1.87 -14.69
CA GLY A 97 1.37 0.79 -15.60
C GLY A 97 1.97 -0.57 -15.24
N ASN A 98 2.55 -0.70 -14.06
CA ASN A 98 3.18 -1.94 -13.63
C ASN A 98 2.24 -2.88 -12.86
N VAL A 99 1.09 -2.38 -12.45
CA VAL A 99 0.00 -3.16 -11.84
C VAL A 99 -1.29 -2.72 -12.52
N ALA A 100 -2.18 -3.66 -12.80
CA ALA A 100 -3.46 -3.33 -13.45
C ALA A 100 -4.33 -2.48 -12.51
N LEU A 101 -4.79 -1.32 -12.98
CA LEU A 101 -5.63 -0.40 -12.19
C LEU A 101 -6.88 -1.07 -11.65
N THR A 102 -7.56 -1.85 -12.49
CA THR A 102 -8.81 -2.51 -12.14
C THR A 102 -8.65 -3.51 -11.01
N LYS A 103 -7.43 -3.99 -10.77
CA LYS A 103 -7.18 -4.95 -9.69
C LYS A 103 -7.13 -4.30 -8.32
N LEU A 104 -7.03 -2.96 -8.25
CA LEU A 104 -6.99 -2.23 -6.99
C LEU A 104 -8.35 -1.71 -6.55
N GLU A 105 -9.33 -1.77 -7.43
CA GLU A 105 -10.69 -1.31 -7.12
C GLU A 105 -11.28 -2.17 -6.00
N ASP A 106 -11.82 -1.51 -4.98
CA ASP A 106 -12.38 -2.15 -3.78
C ASP A 106 -11.41 -3.07 -3.04
N CYS A 107 -10.12 -2.80 -3.14
CA CYS A 107 -9.10 -3.59 -2.45
C CYS A 107 -8.64 -2.93 -1.16
N LEU A 108 -8.29 -3.78 -0.22
CA LEU A 108 -7.66 -3.38 1.04
C LEU A 108 -6.33 -4.09 1.14
N SER A 109 -5.30 -3.36 1.50
CA SER A 109 -3.99 -3.94 1.75
C SER A 109 -3.28 -3.23 2.88
N SER A 110 -2.22 -3.83 3.36
CA SER A 110 -1.37 -3.26 4.39
C SER A 110 0.00 -3.92 4.29
N GLY A 111 1.03 -3.20 4.65
CA GLY A 111 2.35 -3.77 4.71
C GLY A 111 3.44 -2.73 4.76
N ARG A 112 4.57 -3.14 5.30
CA ARG A 112 5.79 -2.36 5.31
C ARG A 112 6.64 -2.77 4.11
N VAL A 113 7.27 -1.81 3.48
CA VAL A 113 8.11 -2.04 2.31
C VAL A 113 9.55 -1.73 2.68
N PHE A 114 10.45 -2.68 2.42
CA PHE A 114 11.87 -2.51 2.69
C PHE A 114 12.64 -2.31 1.38
N PRO A 115 13.73 -1.55 1.41
CA PRO A 115 14.51 -1.30 0.20
C PRO A 115 15.04 -2.56 -0.48
N THR A 116 15.17 -3.65 0.27
CA THR A 116 15.61 -4.95 -0.27
C THR A 116 14.58 -5.63 -1.17
N GLY A 117 13.35 -5.10 -1.21
CA GLY A 117 12.23 -5.74 -1.90
C GLY A 117 11.39 -6.64 -1.01
N LYS A 118 11.67 -6.66 0.28
CA LYS A 118 10.85 -7.37 1.25
C LYS A 118 9.59 -6.56 1.53
N ILE A 119 8.45 -7.25 1.53
CA ILE A 119 7.16 -6.68 1.89
C ILE A 119 6.64 -7.48 3.07
N LEU A 120 6.48 -6.81 4.21
CA LEU A 120 6.00 -7.42 5.43
C LEU A 120 4.53 -7.07 5.60
N GLN A 121 3.66 -8.08 5.55
CA GLN A 121 2.23 -7.91 5.71
C GLN A 121 1.76 -8.29 7.12
N PRO A 122 0.70 -7.66 7.63
CA PRO A 122 0.16 -8.03 8.92
C PRO A 122 -0.62 -9.35 8.81
N SER A 123 -0.77 -10.04 9.93
CA SER A 123 -1.78 -11.07 10.04
C SER A 123 -3.12 -10.37 10.26
N TRP A 124 -4.12 -10.79 9.50
CA TRP A 124 -5.37 -10.04 9.43
C TRP A 124 -6.36 -10.38 10.55
N GLY A 125 -6.31 -11.55 11.14
CA GLY A 125 -7.12 -11.96 12.28
C GLY A 125 -8.60 -11.52 12.27
N PRO A 126 -9.33 -11.68 13.38
CA PRO A 126 -10.77 -11.37 13.47
C PRO A 126 -11.10 -9.88 13.48
N ARG A 127 -10.18 -9.01 13.17
CA ARG A 127 -10.29 -7.56 13.31
C ARG A 127 -10.88 -6.84 12.11
N LEU A 128 -11.36 -7.61 11.13
CA LEU A 128 -11.86 -7.06 9.87
C LEU A 128 -13.37 -6.77 9.86
N GLY A 129 -13.99 -6.71 11.01
CA GLY A 129 -15.42 -6.38 11.12
C GLY A 129 -15.80 -4.97 10.66
N LEU A 130 -14.80 -4.14 10.35
CA LEU A 130 -14.99 -2.76 9.90
C LEU A 130 -15.11 -2.64 8.38
N ILE A 131 -15.04 -3.74 7.65
CA ILE A 131 -14.91 -3.71 6.21
C ILE A 131 -16.12 -4.35 5.55
N SER A 132 -16.54 -3.79 4.43
CA SER A 132 -17.60 -4.37 3.61
C SER A 132 -17.19 -5.75 3.08
N GLU A 133 -18.12 -6.68 3.03
CA GLU A 133 -17.91 -8.01 2.45
C GLU A 133 -17.48 -7.98 0.98
N ARG A 134 -17.73 -6.86 0.30
CA ARG A 134 -17.33 -6.67 -1.10
C ARG A 134 -15.85 -6.31 -1.23
N THR A 135 -15.20 -5.97 -0.14
CA THR A 135 -13.78 -5.60 -0.16
C THR A 135 -12.93 -6.81 -0.43
N LYS A 136 -12.02 -6.68 -1.39
CA LYS A 136 -11.04 -7.71 -1.70
C LYS A 136 -9.78 -7.43 -0.89
N ILE A 137 -9.23 -8.46 -0.27
CA ILE A 137 -8.03 -8.31 0.54
C ILE A 137 -6.83 -8.82 -0.24
N ILE A 138 -5.82 -7.98 -0.37
CA ILE A 138 -4.56 -8.34 -1.00
C ILE A 138 -3.62 -8.85 0.09
N ALA A 139 -3.48 -10.16 0.18
CA ALA A 139 -2.67 -10.81 1.20
C ALA A 139 -2.22 -12.19 0.70
N GLU A 140 -1.18 -12.76 1.33
CA GLU A 140 -0.72 -14.09 0.99
C GLU A 140 -1.66 -15.18 1.51
N VAL A 141 -2.28 -14.94 2.64
CA VAL A 141 -3.17 -15.92 3.27
C VAL A 141 -4.60 -15.47 3.13
N ALA A 142 -5.46 -16.37 2.64
CA ALA A 142 -6.89 -16.08 2.50
C ALA A 142 -7.52 -15.86 3.88
N ILE A 143 -8.47 -14.94 3.93
CA ILE A 143 -9.18 -14.62 5.16
C ILE A 143 -10.64 -15.03 4.98
N GLU A 144 -11.11 -15.83 5.89
CA GLU A 144 -12.47 -16.34 5.84
C GLU A 144 -13.49 -15.20 5.81
N GLY A 145 -14.45 -15.31 4.90
CA GLY A 145 -15.52 -14.32 4.76
C GLY A 145 -15.21 -13.17 3.81
N PHE A 146 -14.01 -13.11 3.24
CA PHE A 146 -13.61 -12.02 2.33
C PHE A 146 -13.10 -12.56 1.00
N LEU A 147 -13.29 -11.77 -0.04
CA LEU A 147 -12.66 -12.01 -1.33
C LEU A 147 -11.15 -11.79 -1.17
N HIS A 148 -10.37 -12.58 -1.88
CA HIS A 148 -8.92 -12.61 -1.68
C HIS A 148 -8.18 -12.54 -3.01
N ILE A 149 -7.18 -11.67 -3.03
CA ILE A 149 -6.21 -11.59 -4.13
C ILE A 149 -4.84 -11.94 -3.53
N PRO A 150 -4.25 -13.08 -3.91
CA PRO A 150 -2.91 -13.41 -3.42
C PRO A 150 -1.90 -12.35 -3.86
N THR A 151 -1.13 -11.85 -2.92
CA THR A 151 -0.13 -10.82 -3.21
C THR A 151 0.88 -11.27 -4.26
N LYS A 152 1.34 -12.52 -4.17
CA LYS A 152 2.27 -13.07 -5.13
C LYS A 152 1.70 -13.13 -6.54
N ASP A 153 0.41 -13.43 -6.67
CA ASP A 153 -0.24 -13.46 -7.98
C ASP A 153 -0.35 -12.06 -8.57
N LEU A 154 -0.72 -11.09 -7.75
CA LEU A 154 -0.83 -9.69 -8.18
C LEU A 154 0.50 -9.15 -8.68
N LEU A 155 1.60 -9.53 -8.04
CA LEU A 155 2.93 -9.03 -8.30
C LEU A 155 3.83 -10.04 -9.01
N ALA A 156 3.25 -11.09 -9.60
CA ALA A 156 4.01 -12.20 -10.20
C ALA A 156 5.01 -11.77 -11.28
N HIS A 157 4.72 -10.69 -11.98
CA HIS A 157 5.57 -10.17 -13.06
C HIS A 157 6.71 -9.27 -12.54
N ILE A 158 6.75 -8.97 -11.26
CA ILE A 158 7.79 -8.15 -10.66
C ILE A 158 8.81 -9.06 -9.99
N PRO A 159 10.08 -9.04 -10.44
CA PRO A 159 11.06 -9.99 -9.93
C PRO A 159 11.57 -9.65 -8.53
N ALA A 160 12.03 -10.69 -7.83
CA ALA A 160 12.80 -10.58 -6.59
C ALA A 160 12.09 -9.84 -5.45
N LEU A 161 10.77 -9.95 -5.36
CA LEU A 161 10.03 -9.50 -4.19
C LEU A 161 9.92 -10.64 -3.19
N ASP A 162 10.12 -10.32 -1.92
CA ASP A 162 10.01 -11.25 -0.82
C ASP A 162 8.85 -10.83 0.07
N ILE A 163 7.77 -11.62 0.06
CA ILE A 163 6.54 -11.30 0.78
C ILE A 163 6.42 -12.20 1.99
N GLU A 164 6.38 -11.59 3.16
CA GLU A 164 6.27 -12.30 4.44
C GLU A 164 5.09 -11.78 5.24
N THR A 165 4.52 -12.64 6.08
CA THR A 165 3.42 -12.28 6.97
C THR A 165 3.91 -12.31 8.42
N VAL A 166 3.57 -11.28 9.18
CA VAL A 166 3.88 -11.21 10.61
C VAL A 166 3.02 -12.23 11.34
N SER A 167 3.59 -12.92 12.30
CA SER A 167 2.84 -13.87 13.12
C SER A 167 1.85 -13.17 14.06
N ASP A 168 0.73 -13.84 14.36
CA ASP A 168 -0.33 -13.32 15.23
C ASP A 168 0.18 -12.91 16.62
N ASP A 169 1.13 -13.65 17.16
CA ASP A 169 1.69 -13.37 18.49
C ASP A 169 2.33 -12.00 18.60
N ARG A 170 2.89 -11.50 17.51
CA ARG A 170 3.53 -10.19 17.49
C ARG A 170 2.50 -9.09 17.23
N ASP A 171 1.46 -9.43 16.51
CA ASP A 171 0.45 -8.48 16.08
C ASP A 171 -0.54 -8.18 17.19
N GLY A 172 -0.70 -9.03 18.15
CA GLY A 172 -1.58 -8.88 19.29
C GLY A 172 -1.06 -7.96 20.39
N ARG A 173 0.10 -7.37 20.23
CA ARG A 173 0.75 -6.58 21.29
C ARG A 173 0.74 -5.09 21.04
#